data_d7a0fcbb1481a0f535e8c2dd608c15c5
#
_entry.id   d7a0fcbb1481a0f535e8c2dd608c15c5
#
_cell.length_a   1.000
_cell.length_b   1.000
_cell.length_c   1.000
_cell.angle_alpha   90.00
_cell.angle_beta   90.00
_cell.angle_gamma   90.00
#
_symmetry.space_group_name_H-M   'P 1'
#
loop_
_entity.id
_entity.type
_entity.pdbx_description
1 polymer ?
#
loop_
_entity_poly.entity_id
_entity_poly.type
_entity_poly.pdbx_seq_one_letter_code
_entity_poly.pdbx_strand_id
1 'polypeptide(L)'
;LLPEAWSKRSKLIPETHRNMYEFANAVIEPWDGPAAIAAYDGEWVIGGMDRNGLRPMRYTITNNNLIFVGSEAGMVPVDEDEVVFKGSLGPGDIIGVNLKEGKLYENFDLKDKLANEHPYHEWVKKIIRIDKQITSKKESSLFDPQNLRQRKIAAGYTMEELELILHPMVDEAKEATGSMGDDTPIAILSDKYRPLSHFFRQKFSQVTNPPIDSIREQSRMSLKTRFGNLRDVLDSNSYQESVFVMDSPVVTNSISVSYTHLR
;
A
#
# COMPACT_ATOMS: atom_id res chain seq x y z
N LEU A 1 6.86 7.95 -3.98
CA LEU A 1 6.55 6.71 -4.69
C LEU A 1 5.17 6.22 -4.33
N LEU A 2 4.35 5.97 -5.34
CA LEU A 2 3.07 5.30 -5.18
C LEU A 2 3.27 3.81 -5.49
N PRO A 3 3.13 2.91 -4.51
CA PRO A 3 3.27 1.49 -4.78
C PRO A 3 2.09 0.98 -5.58
N GLU A 4 2.31 0.02 -6.42
CA GLU A 4 1.23 -0.78 -6.99
C GLU A 4 0.75 -1.84 -5.99
N ALA A 5 -0.51 -2.27 -6.12
CA ALA A 5 -1.07 -3.38 -5.35
C ALA A 5 -0.56 -4.75 -5.87
N TRP A 6 0.76 -4.90 -5.96
CA TRP A 6 1.43 -6.02 -6.64
C TRP A 6 1.75 -7.22 -5.75
N SER A 7 1.71 -7.08 -4.43
CA SER A 7 2.16 -8.12 -3.49
C SER A 7 1.50 -9.48 -3.71
N LYS A 8 0.21 -9.52 -4.03
CA LYS A 8 -0.52 -10.78 -4.32
C LYS A 8 -0.63 -11.11 -5.82
N ARG A 9 -0.39 -10.13 -6.70
CA ARG A 9 -0.46 -10.27 -8.16
C ARG A 9 0.90 -10.16 -8.84
N SER A 10 1.96 -10.37 -8.10
CA SER A 10 3.35 -10.17 -8.57
C SER A 10 3.70 -10.94 -9.85
N LYS A 11 3.01 -12.03 -10.14
CA LYS A 11 3.24 -12.80 -11.37
C LYS A 11 2.75 -12.11 -12.65
N LEU A 12 1.86 -11.12 -12.53
CA LEU A 12 1.30 -10.37 -13.65
C LEU A 12 2.13 -9.13 -14.01
N ILE A 13 3.06 -8.74 -13.15
CA ILE A 13 3.89 -7.55 -13.31
C ILE A 13 5.28 -7.98 -13.80
N PRO A 14 5.85 -7.31 -14.80
CA PRO A 14 7.21 -7.59 -15.28
C PRO A 14 8.24 -7.58 -14.14
N GLU A 15 9.25 -8.42 -14.25
CA GLU A 15 10.31 -8.51 -13.24
C GLU A 15 11.06 -7.19 -13.07
N THR A 16 11.28 -6.46 -14.14
CA THR A 16 11.91 -5.14 -14.12
C THR A 16 11.14 -4.15 -13.26
N HIS A 17 9.82 -4.08 -13.42
CA HIS A 17 8.95 -3.23 -12.60
C HIS A 17 8.97 -3.66 -11.14
N ARG A 18 8.93 -4.98 -10.87
CA ARG A 18 9.02 -5.50 -9.49
C ARG A 18 10.31 -5.09 -8.80
N ASN A 19 11.44 -5.21 -9.50
CA ASN A 19 12.74 -4.82 -8.97
C ASN A 19 12.80 -3.32 -8.66
N MET A 20 12.28 -2.48 -9.56
CA MET A 20 12.17 -1.04 -9.33
C MET A 20 11.34 -0.73 -8.08
N TYR A 21 10.13 -1.32 -7.96
CA TYR A 21 9.28 -1.10 -6.79
C TYR A 21 9.87 -1.66 -5.51
N GLU A 22 10.48 -2.85 -5.55
CA GLU A 22 11.12 -3.44 -4.36
C GLU A 22 12.26 -2.59 -3.87
N PHE A 23 13.10 -2.10 -4.77
CA PHE A 23 14.18 -1.19 -4.44
C PHE A 23 13.64 0.13 -3.88
N ALA A 24 12.73 0.77 -4.58
CA ALA A 24 12.15 2.05 -4.16
C ALA A 24 11.44 1.93 -2.80
N ASN A 25 10.71 0.83 -2.55
CA ASN A 25 10.09 0.54 -1.26
C ASN A 25 11.11 0.23 -0.15
N ALA A 26 12.34 -0.14 -0.47
CA ALA A 26 13.39 -0.31 0.52
C ALA A 26 14.05 1.01 0.92
N VAL A 27 13.95 2.03 0.08
CA VAL A 27 14.59 3.34 0.27
C VAL A 27 13.62 4.39 0.78
N ILE A 28 12.41 4.43 0.25
CA ILE A 28 11.38 5.42 0.57
C ILE A 28 10.14 4.70 1.05
N GLU A 29 9.57 5.17 2.14
CA GLU A 29 8.30 4.67 2.63
C GLU A 29 7.21 4.85 1.54
N PRO A 30 6.46 3.79 1.20
CA PRO A 30 5.43 3.88 0.17
C PRO A 30 4.29 4.78 0.65
N TRP A 31 3.86 5.70 -0.20
CA TRP A 31 2.68 6.49 0.09
C TRP A 31 1.44 5.65 -0.17
N ASP A 32 0.68 5.37 0.86
CA ASP A 32 -0.59 4.67 0.80
C ASP A 32 -1.73 5.58 1.26
N GLY A 33 -2.80 5.59 0.50
CA GLY A 33 -3.98 6.41 0.78
C GLY A 33 -4.60 6.99 -0.50
N PRO A 34 -5.77 7.67 -0.39
CA PRO A 34 -6.42 8.27 -1.54
C PRO A 34 -5.59 9.40 -2.13
N ALA A 35 -5.14 9.24 -3.36
CA ALA A 35 -4.37 10.27 -4.05
C ALA A 35 -4.64 10.30 -5.55
N ALA A 36 -4.80 11.50 -6.08
CA ALA A 36 -4.67 11.80 -7.49
C ALA A 36 -3.61 12.89 -7.60
N ILE A 37 -2.50 12.59 -8.24
CA ILE A 37 -1.31 13.44 -8.24
C ILE A 37 -1.07 13.98 -9.64
N ALA A 38 -0.84 15.27 -9.72
CA ALA A 38 -0.24 15.90 -10.88
C ALA A 38 1.12 16.47 -10.46
N ALA A 39 2.16 16.16 -11.21
CA ALA A 39 3.52 16.60 -10.93
C ALA A 39 4.20 17.15 -12.19
N TYR A 40 5.13 18.08 -11.98
CA TYR A 40 5.96 18.67 -13.02
C TYR A 40 7.36 18.92 -12.48
N ASP A 41 8.39 18.52 -13.24
CA ASP A 41 9.81 18.67 -12.87
C ASP A 41 10.61 19.57 -13.80
N GLY A 42 9.96 20.20 -14.77
CA GLY A 42 10.60 21.02 -15.81
C GLY A 42 10.73 20.33 -17.16
N GLU A 43 10.72 19.01 -17.18
CA GLU A 43 10.81 18.19 -18.38
C GLU A 43 9.58 17.28 -18.54
N TRP A 44 9.10 16.74 -17.45
CA TRP A 44 7.98 15.81 -17.42
C TRP A 44 6.75 16.43 -16.75
N VAL A 45 5.60 16.20 -17.35
CA VAL A 45 4.29 16.38 -16.71
C VAL A 45 3.68 15.01 -16.48
N ILE A 46 3.34 14.69 -15.23
CA ILE A 46 2.89 13.36 -14.85
C ILE A 46 1.54 13.47 -14.13
N GLY A 47 0.62 12.58 -14.50
CA GLY A 47 -0.61 12.31 -13.76
C GLY A 47 -0.57 10.89 -13.21
N GLY A 48 -1.00 10.69 -11.97
CA GLY A 48 -1.01 9.36 -11.36
C GLY A 48 -2.06 9.19 -10.29
N MET A 49 -2.50 7.96 -10.10
CA MET A 49 -3.46 7.58 -9.08
C MET A 49 -2.82 6.74 -7.99
N ASP A 50 -3.47 6.74 -6.82
CA ASP A 50 -3.14 5.80 -5.77
C ASP A 50 -3.35 4.35 -6.21
N ARG A 51 -2.68 3.42 -5.53
CA ARG A 51 -2.71 1.98 -5.88
C ARG A 51 -4.10 1.34 -5.86
N ASN A 52 -5.05 1.95 -5.18
CA ASN A 52 -6.41 1.45 -5.03
C ASN A 52 -7.42 2.19 -5.92
N GLY A 53 -7.00 3.30 -6.55
CA GLY A 53 -7.87 4.12 -7.39
C GLY A 53 -9.01 4.78 -6.62
N LEU A 54 -8.73 5.23 -5.38
CA LEU A 54 -9.75 5.82 -4.51
C LEU A 54 -10.17 7.23 -4.96
N ARG A 55 -9.27 7.96 -5.61
CA ARG A 55 -9.58 9.24 -6.25
C ARG A 55 -9.58 9.09 -7.76
N PRO A 56 -10.59 9.63 -8.47
CA PRO A 56 -10.63 9.53 -9.92
C PRO A 56 -9.58 10.43 -10.58
N MET A 57 -9.09 10.00 -11.73
CA MET A 57 -8.29 10.82 -12.63
C MET A 57 -8.67 10.51 -14.07
N ARG A 58 -9.10 11.52 -14.80
CA ARG A 58 -9.47 11.46 -16.21
C ARG A 58 -8.54 12.30 -17.03
N TYR A 59 -8.43 11.98 -18.31
CA TYR A 59 -7.65 12.79 -19.24
C TYR A 59 -8.36 12.93 -20.59
N THR A 60 -8.10 14.06 -21.24
CA THR A 60 -8.61 14.39 -22.56
C THR A 60 -7.45 14.81 -23.43
N ILE A 61 -7.35 14.25 -24.63
CA ILE A 61 -6.34 14.60 -25.64
C ILE A 61 -7.05 15.27 -26.81
N THR A 62 -6.45 16.36 -27.28
CA THR A 62 -7.01 17.16 -28.37
C THR A 62 -6.16 17.08 -29.65
N ASN A 63 -6.75 17.45 -30.78
CA ASN A 63 -6.11 17.44 -32.10
C ASN A 63 -4.96 18.45 -32.22
N ASN A 64 -4.89 19.45 -31.35
CA ASN A 64 -3.82 20.41 -31.24
C ASN A 64 -2.71 19.99 -30.27
N ASN A 65 -2.63 18.68 -29.95
CA ASN A 65 -1.63 18.05 -29.07
C ASN A 65 -1.64 18.57 -27.63
N LEU A 66 -2.77 19.01 -27.12
CA LEU A 66 -2.93 19.28 -25.69
C LEU A 66 -3.47 18.07 -24.97
N ILE A 67 -3.01 17.89 -23.72
CA ILE A 67 -3.57 16.91 -22.78
C ILE A 67 -4.05 17.63 -21.53
N PHE A 68 -5.27 17.35 -21.14
CA PHE A 68 -5.87 17.85 -19.89
C PHE A 68 -6.08 16.67 -18.95
N VAL A 69 -5.55 16.78 -17.75
CA VAL A 69 -5.65 15.73 -16.72
C VAL A 69 -6.31 16.32 -15.49
N GLY A 70 -7.34 15.66 -14.97
CA GLY A 70 -8.06 16.12 -13.80
C GLY A 70 -8.98 15.06 -13.22
N SER A 71 -9.63 15.38 -12.10
CA SER A 71 -10.56 14.45 -11.43
C SER A 71 -11.82 14.17 -12.25
N GLU A 72 -12.24 15.13 -13.07
CA GLU A 72 -13.49 15.07 -13.84
C GLU A 72 -13.27 15.51 -15.29
N ALA A 73 -14.09 14.96 -16.19
CA ALA A 73 -14.16 15.46 -17.55
C ALA A 73 -14.85 16.84 -17.56
N GLY A 74 -14.39 17.74 -18.45
CA GLY A 74 -14.98 19.06 -18.59
C GLY A 74 -14.51 20.12 -17.58
N MET A 75 -13.48 19.83 -16.78
CA MET A 75 -12.86 20.84 -15.91
C MET A 75 -12.23 21.99 -16.71
N VAL A 76 -11.78 21.69 -17.91
CA VAL A 76 -11.33 22.67 -18.89
C VAL A 76 -12.32 22.65 -20.05
N PRO A 77 -12.88 23.80 -20.43
CA PRO A 77 -13.76 23.86 -21.60
C PRO A 77 -12.93 23.57 -22.87
N VAL A 78 -13.30 22.49 -23.55
CA VAL A 78 -12.70 22.05 -24.82
C VAL A 78 -13.88 21.74 -25.75
N ASP A 79 -13.80 22.24 -26.97
CA ASP A 79 -14.80 21.93 -27.99
C ASP A 79 -14.75 20.43 -28.34
N GLU A 80 -15.89 19.78 -28.43
CA GLU A 80 -15.97 18.33 -28.70
C GLU A 80 -15.28 17.97 -30.04
N ASP A 81 -15.33 18.87 -31.01
CA ASP A 81 -14.69 18.67 -32.31
C ASP A 81 -13.13 18.67 -32.25
N GLU A 82 -12.59 19.22 -31.18
CA GLU A 82 -11.13 19.19 -30.93
C GLU A 82 -10.70 17.92 -30.18
N VAL A 83 -11.62 17.20 -29.58
CA VAL A 83 -11.29 16.03 -28.76
C VAL A 83 -10.97 14.82 -29.62
N VAL A 84 -9.74 14.30 -29.50
CA VAL A 84 -9.30 13.07 -30.14
C VAL A 84 -9.56 11.85 -29.26
N PHE A 85 -9.34 11.99 -27.96
CA PHE A 85 -9.46 10.86 -27.02
C PHE A 85 -9.84 11.33 -25.62
N LYS A 86 -10.71 10.57 -24.97
CA LYS A 86 -11.04 10.70 -23.54
C LYS A 86 -10.77 9.38 -22.84
N GLY A 87 -10.05 9.42 -21.73
CA GLY A 87 -9.72 8.25 -20.94
C GLY A 87 -9.79 8.48 -19.44
N SER A 88 -9.61 7.41 -18.69
CA SER A 88 -9.45 7.45 -17.24
C SER A 88 -8.32 6.55 -16.83
N LEU A 89 -7.55 6.97 -15.82
CA LEU A 89 -6.54 6.12 -15.21
C LEU A 89 -7.20 5.08 -14.29
N GLY A 90 -6.63 3.89 -14.27
CA GLY A 90 -7.00 2.83 -13.35
C GLY A 90 -6.18 2.90 -12.04
N PRO A 91 -6.47 2.01 -11.07
CA PRO A 91 -5.75 1.93 -9.81
C PRO A 91 -4.24 1.72 -10.01
N GLY A 92 -3.43 2.63 -9.48
CA GLY A 92 -1.97 2.59 -9.61
C GLY A 92 -1.44 2.99 -10.99
N ASP A 93 -2.31 3.44 -11.90
CA ASP A 93 -1.88 3.88 -13.22
C ASP A 93 -1.25 5.27 -13.18
N ILE A 94 -0.34 5.48 -14.12
CA ILE A 94 0.32 6.75 -14.36
C ILE A 94 0.27 7.09 -15.86
N ILE A 95 0.27 8.37 -16.15
CA ILE A 95 0.41 8.90 -17.51
C ILE A 95 1.43 10.05 -17.48
N GLY A 96 2.25 10.18 -18.48
CA GLY A 96 3.27 11.22 -18.50
C GLY A 96 3.55 11.75 -19.90
N VAL A 97 3.86 13.04 -19.95
CA VAL A 97 4.32 13.70 -21.18
C VAL A 97 5.74 14.18 -20.97
N ASN A 98 6.66 13.73 -21.81
CA ASN A 98 7.97 14.34 -21.92
C ASN A 98 7.87 15.57 -22.83
N LEU A 99 8.06 16.76 -22.27
CA LEU A 99 7.90 18.03 -22.99
C LEU A 99 9.02 18.28 -24.00
N LYS A 100 10.22 17.74 -23.77
CA LYS A 100 11.33 17.86 -24.72
C LYS A 100 11.14 16.98 -25.95
N GLU A 101 10.63 15.77 -25.73
CA GLU A 101 10.37 14.81 -26.79
C GLU A 101 9.01 15.09 -27.48
N GLY A 102 8.11 15.85 -26.83
CA GLY A 102 6.73 16.03 -27.28
C GLY A 102 5.95 14.70 -27.30
N LYS A 103 6.28 13.76 -26.42
CA LYS A 103 5.76 12.40 -26.45
C LYS A 103 4.94 12.08 -25.21
N LEU A 104 3.76 11.50 -25.44
CA LEU A 104 2.92 10.92 -24.41
C LEU A 104 3.35 9.47 -24.15
N TYR A 105 3.45 9.14 -22.86
CA TYR A 105 3.71 7.80 -22.35
C TYR A 105 2.53 7.33 -21.52
N GLU A 106 1.95 6.22 -21.91
CA GLU A 106 0.91 5.55 -21.14
C GLU A 106 1.51 4.74 -19.99
N ASN A 107 0.64 4.24 -19.12
CA ASN A 107 1.02 3.59 -17.87
C ASN A 107 2.16 2.58 -18.01
N PHE A 108 2.03 1.63 -18.94
CA PHE A 108 2.98 0.54 -19.09
C PHE A 108 4.32 1.06 -19.65
N ASP A 109 4.27 1.88 -20.68
CA ASP A 109 5.47 2.43 -21.35
C ASP A 109 6.28 3.33 -20.42
N LEU A 110 5.57 4.14 -19.59
CA LEU A 110 6.23 5.01 -18.63
C LEU A 110 6.90 4.20 -17.51
N LYS A 111 6.21 3.18 -16.99
CA LYS A 111 6.79 2.27 -16.00
C LYS A 111 7.96 1.47 -16.55
N ASP A 112 7.86 1.02 -17.78
CA ASP A 112 8.94 0.32 -18.48
C ASP A 112 10.17 1.22 -18.65
N LYS A 113 9.97 2.47 -19.06
CA LYS A 113 11.05 3.46 -19.17
C LYS A 113 11.74 3.65 -17.81
N LEU A 114 10.96 3.90 -16.74
CA LEU A 114 11.49 4.10 -15.39
C LEU A 114 12.21 2.85 -14.84
N ALA A 115 11.66 1.67 -15.08
CA ALA A 115 12.23 0.41 -14.60
C ALA A 115 13.55 0.03 -15.28
N ASN A 116 13.81 0.57 -16.48
CA ASN A 116 15.04 0.34 -17.24
C ASN A 116 16.05 1.50 -17.11
N GLU A 117 15.72 2.56 -16.40
CA GLU A 117 16.60 3.72 -16.23
C GLU A 117 17.82 3.40 -15.37
N HIS A 118 17.64 2.51 -14.38
CA HIS A 118 18.69 2.11 -13.45
C HIS A 118 18.77 0.58 -13.30
N PRO A 119 19.91 0.05 -12.85
CA PRO A 119 20.10 -1.39 -12.67
C PRO A 119 19.44 -1.90 -11.38
N TYR A 120 18.14 -1.70 -11.23
CA TYR A 120 17.38 -2.06 -10.02
C TYR A 120 17.53 -3.53 -9.61
N HIS A 121 17.67 -4.44 -10.57
CA HIS A 121 17.87 -5.86 -10.30
C HIS A 121 19.18 -6.14 -9.55
N GLU A 122 20.22 -5.33 -9.77
CA GLU A 122 21.48 -5.44 -9.03
C GLU A 122 21.37 -4.84 -7.63
N TRP A 123 20.66 -3.72 -7.53
CA TRP A 123 20.46 -3.04 -6.26
C TRP A 123 19.59 -3.86 -5.30
N VAL A 124 18.55 -4.51 -5.79
CA VAL A 124 17.68 -5.40 -4.99
C VAL A 124 18.46 -6.58 -4.41
N LYS A 125 19.47 -7.10 -5.10
CA LYS A 125 20.33 -8.17 -4.58
C LYS A 125 21.16 -7.74 -3.36
N LYS A 126 21.40 -6.46 -3.20
CA LYS A 126 22.12 -5.90 -2.04
C LYS A 126 21.23 -5.71 -0.82
N ILE A 127 19.90 -5.87 -0.95
CA ILE A 127 18.97 -5.80 0.17
C ILE A 127 19.17 -7.03 1.06
N ILE A 128 19.53 -6.80 2.32
CA ILE A 128 19.79 -7.85 3.30
C ILE A 128 18.49 -8.12 4.05
N ARG A 129 17.95 -9.33 3.92
CA ARG A 129 16.77 -9.78 4.66
C ARG A 129 17.19 -10.48 5.94
N ILE A 130 17.04 -9.82 7.07
CA ILE A 130 17.54 -10.28 8.37
C ILE A 130 16.78 -11.52 8.84
N ASP A 131 15.47 -11.54 8.68
CA ASP A 131 14.59 -12.63 9.08
C ASP A 131 14.90 -13.98 8.40
N LYS A 132 15.45 -13.94 7.20
CA LYS A 132 15.85 -15.15 6.45
C LYS A 132 17.22 -15.71 6.85
N GLN A 133 18.05 -14.91 7.50
CA GLN A 133 19.40 -15.31 7.89
C GLN A 133 19.45 -15.94 9.29
N ILE A 134 18.38 -15.79 10.06
CA ILE A 134 18.34 -16.24 11.45
C ILE A 134 17.52 -17.53 11.54
N THR A 135 18.20 -18.64 11.65
CA THR A 135 17.61 -19.91 12.10
C THR A 135 17.24 -19.75 13.58
N SER A 136 15.97 -19.65 13.87
CA SER A 136 15.47 -19.50 15.25
C SER A 136 15.93 -20.69 16.11
N LYS A 137 16.86 -20.44 17.01
CA LYS A 137 16.97 -21.31 18.20
C LYS A 137 15.67 -21.15 18.95
N LYS A 138 14.99 -22.27 19.33
CA LYS A 138 13.83 -22.25 20.22
C LYS A 138 14.14 -21.35 21.40
N GLU A 139 13.47 -20.22 21.49
CA GLU A 139 13.53 -19.40 22.68
C GLU A 139 12.88 -20.22 23.82
N SER A 140 13.62 -20.40 24.90
CA SER A 140 13.05 -20.97 26.12
C SER A 140 11.93 -20.06 26.60
N SER A 141 10.79 -20.62 27.02
CA SER A 141 9.69 -19.83 27.56
C SER A 141 10.20 -18.93 28.68
N LEU A 142 10.14 -17.64 28.48
CA LEU A 142 10.55 -16.63 29.45
C LEU A 142 9.60 -16.56 30.70
N PHE A 143 8.54 -17.37 30.71
CA PHE A 143 7.47 -17.24 31.66
C PHE A 143 7.27 -18.53 32.46
N ASP A 144 7.34 -18.40 33.80
CA ASP A 144 6.87 -19.43 34.70
C ASP A 144 5.34 -19.52 34.63
N PRO A 145 4.75 -20.70 34.32
CA PRO A 145 3.32 -20.88 34.24
C PRO A 145 2.59 -20.52 35.56
N GLN A 146 3.25 -20.68 36.70
CA GLN A 146 2.68 -20.38 38.01
C GLN A 146 2.35 -18.90 38.21
N ASN A 147 3.12 -18.00 37.56
CA ASN A 147 2.93 -16.56 37.65
C ASN A 147 2.12 -15.96 36.49
N LEU A 148 1.69 -16.78 35.55
CA LEU A 148 1.03 -16.31 34.33
C LEU A 148 -0.25 -15.50 34.63
N ARG A 149 -1.08 -15.96 35.56
CA ARG A 149 -2.32 -15.27 35.93
C ARG A 149 -2.06 -13.87 36.52
N GLN A 150 -1.08 -13.75 37.42
CA GLN A 150 -0.73 -12.47 38.02
C GLN A 150 -0.16 -11.50 36.98
N ARG A 151 0.65 -12.00 36.04
CA ARG A 151 1.19 -11.21 34.95
C ARG A 151 0.13 -10.73 33.95
N LYS A 152 -0.86 -11.58 33.63
CA LYS A 152 -2.00 -11.17 32.82
C LYS A 152 -2.77 -10.03 33.47
N ILE A 153 -3.07 -10.15 34.76
CA ILE A 153 -3.77 -9.10 35.53
C ILE A 153 -2.93 -7.82 35.57
N ALA A 154 -1.64 -7.94 35.84
CA ALA A 154 -0.74 -6.79 35.87
C ALA A 154 -0.60 -6.08 34.50
N ALA A 155 -0.70 -6.83 33.40
CA ALA A 155 -0.70 -6.32 32.05
C ALA A 155 -2.09 -5.85 31.54
N GLY A 156 -3.14 -5.99 32.37
CA GLY A 156 -4.49 -5.54 32.04
C GLY A 156 -5.29 -6.50 31.14
N TYR A 157 -4.81 -7.73 30.92
CA TYR A 157 -5.53 -8.68 30.08
C TYR A 157 -6.78 -9.23 30.81
N THR A 158 -7.91 -9.07 30.14
CA THR A 158 -9.20 -9.63 30.54
C THR A 158 -9.43 -11.01 29.89
N MET A 159 -10.46 -11.75 30.39
CA MET A 159 -10.88 -12.99 29.72
C MET A 159 -11.45 -12.71 28.31
N GLU A 160 -12.14 -11.60 28.15
CA GLU A 160 -12.71 -11.19 26.90
C GLU A 160 -11.64 -10.96 25.83
N GLU A 161 -10.54 -10.29 26.17
CA GLU A 161 -9.41 -10.11 25.25
C GLU A 161 -8.73 -11.43 24.88
N LEU A 162 -8.66 -12.37 25.82
CA LEU A 162 -8.10 -13.68 25.55
C LEU A 162 -8.96 -14.49 24.58
N GLU A 163 -10.28 -14.47 24.76
CA GLU A 163 -11.21 -15.30 23.99
C GLU A 163 -11.58 -14.66 22.65
N LEU A 164 -11.82 -13.34 22.61
CA LEU A 164 -12.33 -12.66 21.43
C LEU A 164 -11.24 -12.05 20.55
N ILE A 165 -10.04 -11.83 21.09
CA ILE A 165 -8.94 -11.19 20.35
C ILE A 165 -7.77 -12.15 20.18
N LEU A 166 -7.14 -12.56 21.29
CA LEU A 166 -5.90 -13.32 21.21
C LEU A 166 -6.09 -14.75 20.68
N HIS A 167 -7.16 -15.42 21.06
CA HIS A 167 -7.42 -16.78 20.59
C HIS A 167 -7.64 -16.82 19.07
N PRO A 168 -8.52 -15.99 18.47
CA PRO A 168 -8.64 -15.90 17.01
C PRO A 168 -7.33 -15.50 16.30
N MET A 169 -6.54 -14.61 16.88
CA MET A 169 -5.26 -14.22 16.31
C MET A 169 -4.28 -15.41 16.22
N VAL A 170 -4.24 -16.25 17.26
CA VAL A 170 -3.38 -17.44 17.28
C VAL A 170 -3.88 -18.50 16.31
N ASP A 171 -5.18 -18.71 16.25
CA ASP A 171 -5.80 -19.78 15.46
C ASP A 171 -5.79 -19.47 13.96
N GLU A 172 -6.07 -18.23 13.60
CA GLU A 172 -6.21 -17.80 12.22
C GLU A 172 -4.99 -17.02 11.67
N ALA A 173 -4.00 -16.74 12.53
CA ALA A 173 -2.81 -15.93 12.21
C ALA A 173 -3.14 -14.56 11.58
N LYS A 174 -4.25 -13.96 12.02
CA LYS A 174 -4.71 -12.63 11.60
C LYS A 174 -5.38 -11.91 12.77
N GLU A 175 -5.49 -10.61 12.67
CA GLU A 175 -6.17 -9.81 13.67
C GLU A 175 -7.66 -10.15 13.72
N ALA A 176 -8.23 -10.15 14.95
CA ALA A 176 -9.65 -10.37 15.15
C ALA A 176 -10.48 -9.27 14.46
N THR A 177 -11.50 -9.67 13.72
CA THR A 177 -12.41 -8.74 13.06
C THR A 177 -13.61 -8.43 13.94
N GLY A 178 -13.93 -7.14 14.10
CA GLY A 178 -15.12 -6.67 14.78
C GLY A 178 -16.14 -6.08 13.80
N SER A 179 -17.42 -6.10 14.18
CA SER A 179 -18.45 -5.38 13.42
C SER A 179 -18.52 -3.93 13.91
N MET A 180 -18.35 -2.99 13.00
CA MET A 180 -18.46 -1.54 13.25
C MET A 180 -19.89 -1.01 13.13
N GLY A 181 -20.86 -1.86 13.10
CA GLY A 181 -22.27 -1.52 12.93
C GLY A 181 -23.03 -2.61 12.17
N ASP A 182 -24.29 -2.39 11.98
CA ASP A 182 -25.16 -3.31 11.27
C ASP A 182 -25.62 -2.67 9.95
N ASP A 183 -24.98 -3.05 8.85
CA ASP A 183 -25.31 -2.62 7.50
C ASP A 183 -26.35 -3.52 6.83
N THR A 184 -26.96 -4.42 7.58
CA THR A 184 -27.97 -5.33 7.05
C THR A 184 -29.13 -4.55 6.43
N PRO A 185 -29.48 -4.77 5.17
CA PRO A 185 -30.62 -4.12 4.54
C PRO A 185 -31.90 -4.38 5.33
N ILE A 186 -32.72 -3.35 5.48
CA ILE A 186 -34.01 -3.50 6.14
C ILE A 186 -34.93 -4.30 5.22
N ALA A 187 -35.33 -5.49 5.67
CA ALA A 187 -36.29 -6.31 4.95
C ALA A 187 -37.71 -5.80 5.19
N ILE A 188 -38.22 -4.94 4.31
CA ILE A 188 -39.53 -4.33 4.42
C ILE A 188 -40.67 -5.38 4.38
N LEU A 189 -40.44 -6.48 3.65
CA LEU A 189 -41.37 -7.59 3.49
C LEU A 189 -41.05 -8.81 4.39
N SER A 190 -40.32 -8.60 5.47
CA SER A 190 -39.99 -9.68 6.39
C SER A 190 -41.16 -10.02 7.29
N ASP A 191 -41.46 -11.31 7.47
CA ASP A 191 -42.41 -11.80 8.45
C ASP A 191 -41.97 -11.64 9.92
N LYS A 192 -40.70 -11.26 10.13
CA LYS A 192 -40.15 -11.02 11.45
C LYS A 192 -40.40 -9.58 11.90
N TYR A 193 -40.87 -9.45 13.12
CA TYR A 193 -41.05 -8.14 13.74
C TYR A 193 -39.72 -7.36 13.77
N ARG A 194 -39.78 -6.13 13.33
CA ARG A 194 -38.72 -5.15 13.41
C ARG A 194 -39.22 -3.90 14.12
N PRO A 195 -38.54 -3.39 15.15
CA PRO A 195 -38.93 -2.13 15.80
C PRO A 195 -38.83 -0.97 14.80
N LEU A 196 -39.74 0.01 14.95
CA LEU A 196 -39.82 1.17 14.06
C LEU A 196 -38.46 1.92 13.94
N SER A 197 -37.69 1.99 15.01
CA SER A 197 -36.38 2.61 15.01
C SER A 197 -35.40 2.03 13.97
N HIS A 198 -35.57 0.75 13.60
CA HIS A 198 -34.72 0.13 12.57
C HIS A 198 -34.97 0.65 11.17
N PHE A 199 -36.13 1.27 10.91
CA PHE A 199 -36.46 1.86 9.62
C PHE A 199 -35.93 3.29 9.44
N PHE A 200 -35.48 3.91 10.52
CA PHE A 200 -34.90 5.26 10.52
C PHE A 200 -33.36 5.24 10.55
N ARG A 201 -32.75 4.14 10.20
CA ARG A 201 -31.30 4.09 10.05
C ARG A 201 -30.82 5.01 8.96
N GLN A 202 -29.87 5.84 9.31
CA GLN A 202 -29.17 6.63 8.31
C GLN A 202 -28.29 5.68 7.50
N LYS A 203 -28.58 5.56 6.21
CA LYS A 203 -27.64 4.99 5.26
C LYS A 203 -26.70 6.10 4.84
N PHE A 204 -25.46 6.03 5.29
CA PHE A 204 -24.45 6.88 4.73
C PHE A 204 -24.18 6.42 3.30
N SER A 205 -24.19 7.37 2.37
CA SER A 205 -23.60 7.16 1.06
C SER A 205 -22.10 6.91 1.25
N GLN A 206 -21.47 6.45 0.22
CA GLN A 206 -20.09 6.02 0.17
C GLN A 206 -19.13 6.88 1.02
N VAL A 207 -18.32 6.24 1.87
CA VAL A 207 -17.28 6.89 2.66
C VAL A 207 -16.07 7.11 1.76
N THR A 208 -15.48 8.30 1.79
CA THR A 208 -14.28 8.62 1.01
C THR A 208 -13.07 7.78 1.47
N ASN A 209 -12.95 7.57 2.77
CA ASN A 209 -11.92 6.73 3.38
C ASN A 209 -12.59 5.64 4.21
N PRO A 210 -12.95 4.50 3.63
CA PRO A 210 -13.50 3.41 4.41
C PRO A 210 -12.48 2.93 5.44
N PRO A 211 -12.91 2.54 6.65
CA PRO A 211 -12.02 1.99 7.65
C PRO A 211 -11.31 0.76 7.09
N ILE A 212 -10.02 0.66 7.39
CA ILE A 212 -9.21 -0.50 7.05
C ILE A 212 -9.43 -1.55 8.15
N ASP A 213 -9.95 -2.69 7.76
CA ASP A 213 -10.05 -3.86 8.62
C ASP A 213 -8.86 -4.81 8.39
N SER A 214 -8.67 -5.79 9.27
CA SER A 214 -7.56 -6.74 9.20
C SER A 214 -7.51 -7.55 7.89
N ILE A 215 -8.65 -7.78 7.25
CA ILE A 215 -8.73 -8.49 5.96
C ILE A 215 -8.18 -7.61 4.84
N ARG A 216 -8.51 -6.33 4.86
CA ARG A 216 -8.01 -5.35 3.87
C ARG A 216 -6.56 -4.98 4.13
N GLU A 217 -6.16 -4.90 5.39
CA GLU A 217 -4.82 -4.54 5.83
C GLU A 217 -3.77 -5.49 5.24
N GLN A 218 -4.02 -6.79 5.24
CA GLN A 218 -3.14 -7.77 4.60
C GLN A 218 -2.82 -7.50 3.13
N SER A 219 -3.72 -6.83 2.42
CA SER A 219 -3.55 -6.53 1.00
C SER A 219 -3.02 -5.12 0.72
N ARG A 220 -3.08 -4.23 1.69
CA ARG A 220 -2.83 -2.79 1.49
C ARG A 220 -1.71 -2.23 2.33
N MET A 221 -1.47 -2.77 3.50
CA MET A 221 -0.44 -2.32 4.41
C MET A 221 0.67 -3.36 4.52
N SER A 222 1.87 -2.91 4.73
CA SER A 222 3.04 -3.76 4.93
C SER A 222 3.64 -3.46 6.29
N LEU A 223 3.89 -4.52 7.07
CA LEU A 223 4.64 -4.44 8.31
C LEU A 223 6.16 -4.48 8.08
N LYS A 224 6.59 -4.52 6.81
CA LYS A 224 8.01 -4.53 6.47
C LYS A 224 8.70 -3.30 7.04
N THR A 225 9.72 -3.53 7.83
CA THR A 225 10.54 -2.51 8.44
C THR A 225 11.90 -2.47 7.77
N ARG A 226 12.38 -1.29 7.49
CA ARG A 226 13.62 -1.04 6.76
C ARG A 226 14.57 -0.28 7.62
N PHE A 227 15.83 -0.70 7.59
CA PHE A 227 16.92 -0.07 8.31
C PHE A 227 18.09 0.19 7.35
N GLY A 228 18.65 1.35 7.45
CA GLY A 228 19.81 1.75 6.66
C GLY A 228 19.94 3.25 6.62
N ASN A 229 21.03 3.72 6.07
CA ASN A 229 21.18 5.13 5.78
C ASN A 229 20.46 5.40 4.44
N LEU A 230 19.33 6.07 4.49
CA LEU A 230 18.52 6.39 3.31
C LEU A 230 19.14 7.51 2.46
N ARG A 231 20.31 7.99 2.78
CA ARG A 231 21.08 9.00 2.03
C ARG A 231 20.26 9.98 1.18
N ASP A 232 20.92 10.70 0.28
CA ASP A 232 20.23 11.67 -0.58
C ASP A 232 19.38 10.96 -1.65
N VAL A 233 18.07 11.20 -1.61
CA VAL A 233 17.10 10.63 -2.56
C VAL A 233 17.32 11.14 -3.99
N LEU A 234 18.01 12.28 -4.14
CA LEU A 234 18.29 12.90 -5.43
C LEU A 234 19.60 12.41 -6.06
N ASP A 235 20.44 11.71 -5.29
CA ASP A 235 21.69 11.14 -5.79
C ASP A 235 21.56 9.64 -6.01
N SER A 236 21.38 9.22 -7.26
CA SER A 236 21.26 7.82 -7.65
C SER A 236 22.46 6.96 -7.26
N ASN A 237 23.65 7.54 -7.09
CA ASN A 237 24.85 6.80 -6.66
C ASN A 237 24.82 6.46 -5.18
N SER A 238 24.11 7.24 -4.36
CA SER A 238 23.99 6.98 -2.93
C SER A 238 23.14 5.76 -2.59
N TYR A 239 22.30 5.28 -3.51
CA TYR A 239 21.44 4.11 -3.34
C TYR A 239 22.15 2.76 -3.43
N GLN A 240 23.43 2.72 -3.69
CA GLN A 240 24.18 1.46 -3.88
C GLN A 240 24.52 0.75 -2.58
N GLU A 241 24.23 1.34 -1.43
CA GLU A 241 24.50 0.74 -0.13
C GLU A 241 23.44 -0.27 0.28
N SER A 242 23.85 -1.22 1.11
CA SER A 242 22.99 -2.27 1.59
C SER A 242 21.92 -1.73 2.54
N VAL A 243 20.66 -2.07 2.29
CA VAL A 243 19.52 -1.79 3.15
C VAL A 243 19.11 -3.09 3.84
N PHE A 244 18.84 -3.02 5.14
CA PHE A 244 18.32 -4.15 5.91
C PHE A 244 16.79 -4.11 5.89
N VAL A 245 16.18 -5.24 5.59
CA VAL A 245 14.72 -5.38 5.55
C VAL A 245 14.30 -6.53 6.45
N MET A 246 13.25 -6.30 7.23
CA MET A 246 12.52 -7.32 8.00
C MET A 246 11.07 -7.35 7.58
N ASP A 247 10.44 -8.51 7.61
CA ASP A 247 9.03 -8.67 7.25
C ASP A 247 8.08 -8.19 8.38
N SER A 248 8.60 -8.00 9.60
CA SER A 248 7.85 -7.50 10.75
C SER A 248 8.71 -6.56 11.61
N PRO A 249 8.13 -5.52 12.23
CA PRO A 249 8.82 -4.67 13.20
C PRO A 249 9.06 -5.39 14.54
N VAL A 250 8.45 -6.54 14.75
CA VAL A 250 8.63 -7.34 15.96
C VAL A 250 9.90 -8.17 15.81
N VAL A 251 10.82 -7.95 16.74
CA VAL A 251 12.11 -8.67 16.77
C VAL A 251 12.21 -9.50 18.04
N THR A 252 12.75 -10.70 17.91
CA THR A 252 13.15 -11.51 19.06
C THR A 252 14.55 -11.11 19.51
N ASN A 253 14.94 -11.52 20.72
CA ASN A 253 16.28 -11.26 21.24
C ASN A 253 17.38 -11.84 20.31
N SER A 254 17.13 -12.99 19.71
CA SER A 254 18.06 -13.62 18.76
C SER A 254 18.26 -12.78 17.50
N ILE A 255 17.17 -12.17 16.98
CA ILE A 255 17.23 -11.25 15.84
C ILE A 255 18.00 -9.98 16.20
N SER A 256 17.70 -9.39 17.36
CA SER A 256 18.37 -8.17 17.83
C SER A 256 19.87 -8.37 18.01
N VAL A 257 20.30 -9.49 18.60
CA VAL A 257 21.73 -9.81 18.77
C VAL A 257 22.40 -10.03 17.42
N SER A 258 21.78 -10.74 16.50
CA SER A 258 22.34 -10.95 15.17
C SER A 258 22.54 -9.65 14.39
N TYR A 259 21.59 -8.70 14.51
CA TYR A 259 21.71 -7.38 13.90
C TYR A 259 22.93 -6.60 14.38
N THR A 260 23.27 -6.69 15.68
CA THR A 260 24.45 -6.01 16.25
C THR A 260 25.77 -6.58 15.73
N HIS A 261 25.78 -7.84 15.27
CA HIS A 261 26.95 -8.51 14.71
C HIS A 261 27.09 -8.35 13.18
N LEU A 262 26.04 -7.91 12.49
CA LEU A 262 26.07 -7.65 11.04
C LEU A 262 26.60 -6.24 10.69
N ARG A 263 26.90 -5.44 11.68
CA ARG A 263 27.45 -4.11 11.57
C ARG A 263 28.94 -4.14 11.73
#